data_2cdf06e05370f066d382d6a8490a17fc
#
_entry.id   2cdf06e05370f066d382d6a8490a17fc
#
_cell.length_a   1.000
_cell.length_b   1.000
_cell.length_c   1.000
_cell.angle_alpha   90.00
_cell.angle_beta   90.00
_cell.angle_gamma   90.00
#
_symmetry.space_group_name_H-M   'P 1'
#
loop_
_entity.id
_entity.type
_entity.pdbx_description
1 polymer ?
#
loop_
_entity_poly.entity_id
_entity_poly.type
_entity_poly.pdbx_seq_one_letter_code
_entity_poly.pdbx_strand_id
1 'polypeptide(L)'
;LLAAKNPSLRARNQKAAVDPILKRGFMTLSASEVNQLKQAPAVAGVLPAILERWSARAFADREVSPTDLKTVFEAAHWAASSYNEQPWRFLVGTRNSSTHKKIFSTLIPFNQSWAGAAPVLILGVASTKFAHNGADNRVALYDLGAAASYLALQAAALGLTSHQMAGFDQDAARQAFGIPEDYAIGAVIALGYQGEPSALGDNQLIEREISPRSRKPLKEFVLSAWGTPADLG
;
A
#
# COMPACT_ATOMS: atom_id res chain seq x y z
N LEU A 1 -0.10 -48.50 42.08
CA LEU A 1 0.31 -49.32 40.93
C LEU A 1 -0.20 -48.72 39.64
N LEU A 2 0.72 -48.63 38.65
CA LEU A 2 0.57 -48.24 37.23
C LEU A 2 0.74 -46.75 36.92
N ALA A 3 2.02 -46.41 36.68
CA ALA A 3 2.45 -45.29 35.92
C ALA A 3 2.05 -45.46 34.44
N ALA A 4 1.34 -44.50 33.90
CA ALA A 4 1.13 -44.36 32.44
C ALA A 4 2.07 -43.28 31.89
N LYS A 5 2.98 -43.74 31.07
CA LYS A 5 4.04 -42.97 30.37
C LYS A 5 3.42 -41.94 29.46
N ASN A 6 3.84 -40.70 29.64
CA ASN A 6 3.57 -39.61 28.70
C ASN A 6 4.54 -39.68 27.52
N PRO A 7 4.12 -39.83 26.27
CA PRO A 7 5.05 -39.79 25.16
C PRO A 7 5.39 -38.31 24.84
N SER A 8 6.69 -38.02 24.99
CA SER A 8 7.29 -36.76 24.61
C SER A 8 6.84 -36.25 23.26
N LEU A 9 6.23 -35.04 23.25
CA LEU A 9 6.11 -34.19 22.10
C LEU A 9 7.49 -33.85 21.55
N ARG A 10 7.98 -34.65 20.62
CA ARG A 10 9.09 -34.25 19.74
C ARG A 10 8.56 -33.05 18.92
N ALA A 11 8.93 -31.84 19.35
CA ALA A 11 8.92 -30.69 18.51
C ALA A 11 9.72 -31.01 17.25
N ARG A 12 9.06 -31.30 16.14
CA ARG A 12 9.68 -31.31 14.83
C ARG A 12 10.13 -29.88 14.54
N ASN A 13 11.40 -29.63 14.73
CA ASN A 13 12.12 -28.54 14.10
C ASN A 13 12.02 -28.77 12.58
N GLN A 14 10.95 -28.28 11.97
CA GLN A 14 10.99 -27.94 10.56
C GLN A 14 11.92 -26.73 10.46
N LYS A 15 13.21 -26.99 10.26
CA LYS A 15 14.08 -26.02 9.59
C LYS A 15 13.40 -25.74 8.27
N ALA A 16 12.69 -24.61 8.19
CA ALA A 16 12.25 -24.07 6.92
C ALA A 16 13.48 -24.10 6.01
N ALA A 17 13.42 -24.87 4.93
CA ALA A 17 14.47 -24.85 3.92
C ALA A 17 14.61 -23.39 3.52
N VAL A 18 15.76 -22.79 3.79
CA VAL A 18 16.08 -21.42 3.37
C VAL A 18 15.94 -21.42 1.87
N ASP A 19 14.95 -20.68 1.39
CA ASP A 19 14.59 -20.57 -0.02
C ASP A 19 15.87 -20.34 -0.85
N PRO A 20 16.13 -21.11 -1.92
CA PRO A 20 17.28 -20.90 -2.80
C PRO A 20 17.48 -19.46 -3.25
N ILE A 21 16.39 -18.67 -3.31
CA ILE A 21 16.38 -17.24 -3.63
C ILE A 21 17.17 -16.45 -2.59
N LEU A 22 17.07 -16.77 -1.30
CA LEU A 22 17.79 -16.09 -0.22
C LEU A 22 19.29 -16.43 -0.15
N LYS A 23 19.75 -17.44 -0.90
CA LYS A 23 21.19 -17.82 -0.98
C LYS A 23 21.97 -17.03 -2.02
N ARG A 24 21.27 -16.35 -2.97
CA ARG A 24 21.91 -15.40 -3.88
C ARG A 24 22.04 -14.05 -3.14
N GLY A 25 23.20 -13.41 -3.22
CA GLY A 25 23.42 -12.11 -2.55
C GLY A 25 22.30 -11.12 -2.87
N PHE A 26 21.84 -10.39 -1.89
CA PHE A 26 20.67 -9.49 -1.91
C PHE A 26 20.56 -8.53 -3.12
N MET A 27 21.65 -8.29 -3.82
CA MET A 27 21.71 -7.34 -4.95
C MET A 27 21.34 -7.93 -6.32
N THR A 28 20.89 -9.20 -6.40
CA THR A 28 20.68 -9.90 -7.68
C THR A 28 19.26 -10.38 -7.92
N LEU A 29 18.30 -10.05 -7.03
CA LEU A 29 16.91 -10.45 -7.23
C LEU A 29 16.24 -9.55 -8.26
N SER A 30 15.60 -10.17 -9.25
CA SER A 30 14.74 -9.48 -10.21
C SER A 30 13.42 -9.03 -9.57
N ALA A 31 12.75 -8.06 -10.19
CA ALA A 31 11.42 -7.60 -9.79
C ALA A 31 10.42 -8.76 -9.69
N SER A 32 10.48 -9.74 -10.61
CA SER A 32 9.63 -10.93 -10.59
C SER A 32 9.90 -11.84 -9.39
N GLU A 33 11.17 -12.08 -9.05
CA GLU A 33 11.55 -12.87 -7.88
C GLU A 33 11.13 -12.18 -6.58
N VAL A 34 11.24 -10.85 -6.52
CA VAL A 34 10.76 -10.08 -5.37
C VAL A 34 9.24 -10.17 -5.23
N ASN A 35 8.47 -10.10 -6.34
CA ASN A 35 7.02 -10.27 -6.28
C ASN A 35 6.62 -11.65 -5.75
N GLN A 36 7.32 -12.71 -6.16
CA GLN A 36 7.12 -14.06 -5.61
C GLN A 36 7.42 -14.12 -4.11
N LEU A 37 8.53 -13.51 -3.67
CA LEU A 37 8.92 -13.44 -2.26
C LEU A 37 7.90 -12.63 -1.44
N LYS A 38 7.29 -11.60 -2.02
CA LYS A 38 6.29 -10.72 -1.38
C LYS A 38 4.87 -11.27 -1.45
N GLN A 39 4.63 -12.34 -2.18
CA GLN A 39 3.29 -12.94 -2.23
C GLN A 39 2.86 -13.41 -0.84
N ALA A 40 1.64 -13.06 -0.42
CA ALA A 40 1.09 -13.57 0.82
C ALA A 40 0.81 -15.07 0.71
N PRO A 41 0.86 -15.84 1.82
CA PRO A 41 0.41 -17.23 1.81
C PRO A 41 -0.99 -17.35 1.21
N ALA A 42 -1.22 -18.38 0.41
CA ALA A 42 -2.53 -18.61 -0.17
C ALA A 42 -3.57 -18.85 0.93
N VAL A 43 -4.66 -18.07 0.88
CA VAL A 43 -5.80 -18.22 1.77
C VAL A 43 -7.04 -18.43 0.92
N ALA A 44 -7.73 -19.55 1.13
CA ALA A 44 -8.91 -19.89 0.34
C ALA A 44 -9.98 -18.78 0.43
N GLY A 45 -10.50 -18.38 -0.73
CA GLY A 45 -11.56 -17.37 -0.84
C GLY A 45 -11.08 -15.91 -0.77
N VAL A 46 -9.81 -15.64 -0.46
CA VAL A 46 -9.25 -14.27 -0.53
C VAL A 46 -8.89 -13.94 -1.98
N LEU A 47 -9.30 -12.75 -2.44
CA LEU A 47 -9.01 -12.29 -3.80
C LEU A 47 -7.50 -12.22 -4.07
N PRO A 48 -7.03 -12.73 -5.22
CA PRO A 48 -5.59 -12.73 -5.56
C PRO A 48 -4.93 -11.35 -5.43
N ALA A 49 -5.57 -10.29 -5.93
CA ALA A 49 -5.04 -8.93 -5.84
C ALA A 49 -4.73 -8.48 -4.40
N ILE A 50 -5.47 -8.97 -3.39
CA ILE A 50 -5.20 -8.69 -1.97
C ILE A 50 -3.91 -9.38 -1.53
N LEU A 51 -3.71 -10.63 -1.96
CA LEU A 51 -2.54 -11.43 -1.59
C LEU A 51 -1.27 -10.95 -2.31
N GLU A 52 -1.40 -10.49 -3.54
CA GLU A 52 -0.31 -10.02 -4.39
C GLU A 52 0.12 -8.58 -4.07
N ARG A 53 -0.85 -7.70 -3.77
CA ARG A 53 -0.59 -6.29 -3.53
C ARG A 53 0.36 -6.07 -2.33
N TRP A 54 1.44 -5.35 -2.57
CA TRP A 54 2.34 -4.84 -1.54
C TRP A 54 2.88 -3.45 -1.91
N SER A 55 3.59 -2.78 -1.00
CA SER A 55 4.06 -1.41 -1.18
C SER A 55 5.52 -1.41 -1.61
N ALA A 56 5.76 -1.56 -2.92
CA ALA A 56 7.08 -1.51 -3.52
C ALA A 56 7.62 -0.07 -3.55
N ARG A 57 8.95 0.08 -3.58
CA ARG A 57 9.68 1.34 -3.74
C ARG A 57 10.45 1.41 -5.05
N ALA A 58 10.86 0.26 -5.57
CA ALA A 58 11.52 0.19 -6.86
C ALA A 58 10.49 0.30 -7.98
N PHE A 59 10.59 1.35 -8.79
CA PHE A 59 9.75 1.58 -9.96
C PHE A 59 10.55 1.43 -11.25
N ALA A 60 9.94 0.75 -12.23
CA ALA A 60 10.50 0.64 -13.56
C ALA A 60 10.40 1.97 -14.32
N ASP A 61 11.35 2.23 -15.21
CA ASP A 61 11.29 3.37 -16.13
C ASP A 61 10.29 3.09 -17.26
N ARG A 62 9.01 3.06 -16.87
CA ARG A 62 7.87 2.78 -17.76
C ARG A 62 6.68 3.62 -17.36
N GLU A 63 6.07 4.31 -18.30
CA GLU A 63 4.86 5.11 -18.09
C GLU A 63 3.64 4.22 -17.87
N VAL A 64 2.71 4.69 -17.02
CA VAL A 64 1.39 4.08 -16.87
C VAL A 64 0.50 4.56 -18.02
N SER A 65 -0.16 3.64 -18.70
CA SER A 65 -1.05 3.99 -19.80
C SER A 65 -2.23 4.84 -19.31
N PRO A 66 -2.74 5.80 -20.12
CA PRO A 66 -3.95 6.55 -19.77
C PRO A 66 -5.16 5.65 -19.47
N THR A 67 -5.26 4.50 -20.16
CA THR A 67 -6.32 3.52 -19.94
C THR A 67 -6.20 2.86 -18.58
N ASP A 68 -4.99 2.39 -18.19
CA ASP A 68 -4.77 1.78 -16.89
C ASP A 68 -4.98 2.81 -15.77
N LEU A 69 -4.49 4.05 -15.98
CA LEU A 69 -4.67 5.14 -15.01
C LEU A 69 -6.17 5.46 -14.81
N LYS A 70 -6.95 5.51 -15.88
CA LYS A 70 -8.40 5.66 -15.79
C LYS A 70 -9.04 4.50 -15.04
N THR A 71 -8.64 3.26 -15.34
CA THR A 71 -9.20 2.05 -14.73
C THR A 71 -8.97 2.00 -13.22
N VAL A 72 -7.80 2.41 -12.72
CA VAL A 72 -7.55 2.44 -11.27
C VAL A 72 -8.39 3.50 -10.56
N PHE A 73 -8.67 4.64 -11.20
CA PHE A 73 -9.57 5.64 -10.63
C PHE A 73 -11.04 5.23 -10.74
N GLU A 74 -11.42 4.50 -11.78
CA GLU A 74 -12.76 3.92 -11.88
C GLU A 74 -13.01 2.95 -10.72
N ALA A 75 -12.03 2.12 -10.34
CA ALA A 75 -12.15 1.27 -9.17
C ALA A 75 -12.31 2.09 -7.88
N ALA A 76 -11.53 3.17 -7.70
CA ALA A 76 -11.65 4.06 -6.56
C ALA A 76 -13.04 4.71 -6.47
N HIS A 77 -13.65 5.04 -7.61
CA HIS A 77 -14.99 5.62 -7.73
C HIS A 77 -16.08 4.72 -7.09
N TRP A 78 -15.93 3.40 -7.16
CA TRP A 78 -16.88 2.44 -6.61
C TRP A 78 -16.70 2.12 -5.13
N ALA A 79 -15.83 2.83 -4.43
CA ALA A 79 -15.71 2.67 -2.99
C ALA A 79 -16.98 3.17 -2.28
N ALA A 80 -17.32 2.49 -1.19
CA ALA A 80 -18.41 2.95 -0.32
C ALA A 80 -18.02 4.22 0.42
N SER A 81 -19.00 5.08 0.71
CA SER A 81 -18.83 6.27 1.53
C SER A 81 -20.06 6.59 2.34
N SER A 82 -19.90 7.31 3.44
CA SER A 82 -21.01 7.76 4.28
C SER A 82 -21.99 8.60 3.45
N TYR A 83 -23.27 8.24 3.47
CA TYR A 83 -24.34 8.88 2.66
C TYR A 83 -24.04 8.95 1.17
N ASN A 84 -23.17 8.09 0.65
CA ASN A 84 -22.67 8.15 -0.73
C ASN A 84 -22.06 9.52 -1.09
N GLU A 85 -21.43 10.17 -0.12
CA GLU A 85 -20.84 11.51 -0.26
C GLU A 85 -19.70 11.58 -1.26
N GLN A 86 -18.92 10.48 -1.39
CA GLN A 86 -17.75 10.39 -2.29
C GLN A 86 -16.82 11.60 -2.08
N PRO A 87 -16.33 11.79 -0.83
CA PRO A 87 -15.64 13.02 -0.43
C PRO A 87 -14.25 13.16 -1.06
N TRP A 88 -13.71 12.10 -1.61
CA TRP A 88 -12.34 12.03 -2.13
C TRP A 88 -12.13 12.89 -3.37
N ARG A 89 -10.93 13.49 -3.44
CA ARG A 89 -10.36 14.12 -4.63
C ARG A 89 -8.93 13.64 -4.75
N PHE A 90 -8.47 13.42 -5.98
CA PHE A 90 -7.10 12.97 -6.26
C PHE A 90 -6.43 13.98 -7.19
N LEU A 91 -5.34 14.59 -6.69
CA LEU A 91 -4.46 15.41 -7.51
C LEU A 91 -3.42 14.48 -8.14
N VAL A 92 -3.44 14.37 -9.47
CA VAL A 92 -2.68 13.35 -10.20
C VAL A 92 -1.56 14.02 -10.99
N GLY A 93 -0.33 13.66 -10.69
CA GLY A 93 0.87 14.09 -11.41
C GLY A 93 1.49 12.93 -12.17
N THR A 94 1.47 12.98 -13.49
CA THR A 94 2.28 12.10 -14.33
C THR A 94 3.71 12.64 -14.43
N ARG A 95 4.67 11.78 -14.72
CA ARG A 95 6.09 12.13 -14.84
C ARG A 95 6.27 13.42 -15.66
N ASN A 96 7.20 14.26 -15.25
CA ASN A 96 7.50 15.57 -15.82
C ASN A 96 6.40 16.64 -15.71
N SER A 97 5.19 16.33 -15.28
CA SER A 97 4.14 17.33 -15.06
C SER A 97 4.48 18.25 -13.88
N SER A 98 3.91 19.45 -13.89
CA SER A 98 4.02 20.39 -12.76
C SER A 98 3.40 19.80 -11.48
N THR A 99 2.32 19.04 -11.59
CA THR A 99 1.65 18.36 -10.48
C THR A 99 2.56 17.33 -9.84
N HIS A 100 3.24 16.48 -10.64
CA HIS A 100 4.21 15.50 -10.13
C HIS A 100 5.34 16.19 -9.34
N LYS A 101 5.92 17.25 -9.91
CA LYS A 101 7.00 18.02 -9.26
C LYS A 101 6.54 18.65 -7.94
N LYS A 102 5.32 19.21 -7.90
CA LYS A 102 4.74 19.79 -6.69
C LYS A 102 4.52 18.71 -5.61
N ILE A 103 3.92 17.56 -5.95
CA ILE A 103 3.74 16.46 -4.98
C ILE A 103 5.10 15.99 -4.48
N PHE A 104 6.05 15.73 -5.39
CA PHE A 104 7.39 15.27 -5.04
C PHE A 104 8.11 16.22 -4.07
N SER A 105 8.01 17.54 -4.29
CA SER A 105 8.68 18.53 -3.45
C SER A 105 8.17 18.58 -2.01
N THR A 106 6.97 18.06 -1.74
CA THR A 106 6.40 17.99 -0.39
C THR A 106 6.84 16.74 0.39
N LEU A 107 7.42 15.73 -0.29
CA LEU A 107 7.85 14.49 0.35
C LEU A 107 9.04 14.75 1.30
N ILE A 108 9.07 14.02 2.43
CA ILE A 108 10.27 14.01 3.29
C ILE A 108 11.47 13.39 2.54
N PRO A 109 12.73 13.72 2.91
CA PRO A 109 13.93 13.24 2.21
C PRO A 109 13.97 11.73 2.00
N PHE A 110 13.53 10.95 3.00
CA PHE A 110 13.46 9.48 2.88
C PHE A 110 12.55 9.03 1.73
N ASN A 111 11.39 9.66 1.55
CA ASN A 111 10.48 9.31 0.46
C ASN A 111 10.95 9.90 -0.88
N GLN A 112 11.60 11.05 -0.87
CA GLN A 112 12.22 11.62 -2.08
C GLN A 112 13.31 10.71 -2.66
N SER A 113 14.03 9.95 -1.83
CA SER A 113 15.13 9.09 -2.29
C SER A 113 14.72 7.96 -3.24
N TRP A 114 13.41 7.64 -3.32
CA TRP A 114 12.91 6.57 -4.19
C TRP A 114 11.64 6.96 -4.98
N ALA A 115 10.74 7.78 -4.41
CA ALA A 115 9.42 8.03 -5.00
C ALA A 115 9.48 8.84 -6.30
N GLY A 116 10.56 9.58 -6.55
CA GLY A 116 10.76 10.30 -7.80
C GLY A 116 10.86 9.40 -9.04
N ALA A 117 11.20 8.12 -8.87
CA ALA A 117 11.21 7.13 -9.94
C ALA A 117 9.80 6.69 -10.36
N ALA A 118 8.78 6.89 -9.53
CA ALA A 118 7.41 6.54 -9.87
C ALA A 118 6.90 7.41 -11.03
N PRO A 119 6.32 6.81 -12.08
CA PRO A 119 5.78 7.56 -13.21
C PRO A 119 4.54 8.38 -12.85
N VAL A 120 3.85 8.03 -11.75
CA VAL A 120 2.67 8.76 -11.28
C VAL A 120 2.77 8.97 -9.77
N LEU A 121 2.58 10.23 -9.34
CA LEU A 121 2.36 10.60 -7.94
C LEU A 121 0.95 11.15 -7.79
N ILE A 122 0.26 10.73 -6.75
CA ILE A 122 -1.13 11.10 -6.49
C ILE A 122 -1.23 11.60 -5.06
N LEU A 123 -1.84 12.76 -4.85
CA LEU A 123 -2.20 13.26 -3.53
C LEU A 123 -3.71 13.09 -3.33
N GLY A 124 -4.09 12.30 -2.32
CA GLY A 124 -5.48 12.10 -1.93
C GLY A 124 -5.91 13.15 -0.89
N VAL A 125 -7.06 13.77 -1.11
CA VAL A 125 -7.71 14.70 -0.17
C VAL A 125 -9.18 14.37 -0.06
N ALA A 126 -9.85 14.76 1.03
CA ALA A 126 -11.26 14.50 1.23
C ALA A 126 -11.98 15.71 1.83
N SER A 127 -13.17 16.03 1.28
CA SER A 127 -14.05 17.04 1.87
C SER A 127 -14.47 16.64 3.29
N THR A 128 -14.27 17.53 4.25
CA THR A 128 -14.65 17.34 5.65
C THR A 128 -16.10 17.78 5.93
N LYS A 129 -16.84 18.17 4.88
CA LYS A 129 -18.23 18.60 4.95
C LYS A 129 -19.10 17.73 4.02
N PHE A 130 -20.31 17.43 4.47
CA PHE A 130 -21.32 16.82 3.62
C PHE A 130 -21.93 17.87 2.67
N ALA A 131 -22.00 17.55 1.37
CA ALA A 131 -22.51 18.48 0.36
C ALA A 131 -24.00 18.81 0.56
N HIS A 132 -24.79 17.84 1.05
CA HIS A 132 -26.24 18.00 1.16
C HIS A 132 -26.70 18.91 2.31
N ASN A 133 -25.87 19.15 3.36
CA ASN A 133 -26.28 19.94 4.52
C ASN A 133 -25.15 20.76 5.18
N GLY A 134 -23.91 20.66 4.68
CA GLY A 134 -22.76 21.39 5.23
C GLY A 134 -22.25 20.89 6.59
N ALA A 135 -22.84 19.82 7.15
CA ALA A 135 -22.39 19.26 8.43
C ALA A 135 -21.02 18.59 8.30
N ASP A 136 -20.32 18.42 9.44
CA ASP A 136 -19.02 17.79 9.48
C ASP A 136 -19.07 16.30 9.09
N ASN A 137 -18.29 15.93 8.10
CA ASN A 137 -18.03 14.54 7.71
C ASN A 137 -16.83 13.98 8.47
N ARG A 138 -17.06 13.42 9.65
CA ARG A 138 -16.01 12.87 10.51
C ARG A 138 -15.34 11.61 9.96
N VAL A 139 -15.92 10.99 8.93
CA VAL A 139 -15.40 9.78 8.29
C VAL A 139 -14.77 10.04 6.92
N ALA A 140 -14.57 11.30 6.54
CA ALA A 140 -14.03 11.68 5.23
C ALA A 140 -12.71 10.98 4.88
N LEU A 141 -11.75 10.90 5.82
CA LEU A 141 -10.47 10.20 5.63
C LEU A 141 -10.63 8.68 5.61
N TYR A 142 -11.62 8.13 6.33
CA TYR A 142 -11.94 6.70 6.26
C TYR A 142 -12.44 6.33 4.87
N ASP A 143 -13.35 7.12 4.31
CA ASP A 143 -13.91 6.95 2.96
C ASP A 143 -12.82 7.12 1.89
N LEU A 144 -11.95 8.13 2.04
CA LEU A 144 -10.77 8.30 1.18
C LEU A 144 -9.85 7.07 1.23
N GLY A 145 -9.62 6.52 2.42
CA GLY A 145 -8.83 5.30 2.61
C GLY A 145 -9.44 4.09 1.88
N ALA A 146 -10.77 3.96 1.89
CA ALA A 146 -11.48 2.93 1.12
C ALA A 146 -11.27 3.11 -0.39
N ALA A 147 -11.45 4.33 -0.92
CA ALA A 147 -11.20 4.63 -2.33
C ALA A 147 -9.74 4.36 -2.74
N ALA A 148 -8.76 4.78 -1.92
CA ALA A 148 -7.34 4.52 -2.15
C ALA A 148 -7.00 3.03 -2.10
N SER A 149 -7.71 2.24 -1.27
CA SER A 149 -7.55 0.79 -1.21
C SER A 149 -8.08 0.10 -2.47
N TYR A 150 -9.22 0.53 -3.00
CA TYR A 150 -9.77 0.02 -4.26
C TYR A 150 -8.84 0.34 -5.44
N LEU A 151 -8.31 1.58 -5.50
CA LEU A 151 -7.27 1.97 -6.46
C LEU A 151 -6.07 1.01 -6.39
N ALA A 152 -5.55 0.75 -5.18
CA ALA A 152 -4.37 -0.08 -5.00
C ALA A 152 -4.61 -1.56 -5.38
N LEU A 153 -5.80 -2.10 -5.12
CA LEU A 153 -6.17 -3.45 -5.52
C LEU A 153 -6.33 -3.57 -7.04
N GLN A 154 -6.96 -2.58 -7.67
CA GLN A 154 -7.08 -2.54 -9.12
C GLN A 154 -5.72 -2.38 -9.80
N ALA A 155 -4.83 -1.56 -9.23
CA ALA A 155 -3.46 -1.44 -9.70
C ALA A 155 -2.75 -2.80 -9.69
N ALA A 156 -2.85 -3.57 -8.59
CA ALA A 156 -2.28 -4.90 -8.50
C ALA A 156 -2.86 -5.86 -9.56
N ALA A 157 -4.17 -5.85 -9.77
CA ALA A 157 -4.84 -6.66 -10.79
C ALA A 157 -4.39 -6.32 -12.23
N LEU A 158 -3.91 -5.10 -12.47
CA LEU A 158 -3.33 -4.65 -13.75
C LEU A 158 -1.81 -4.89 -13.84
N GLY A 159 -1.19 -5.52 -12.84
CA GLY A 159 0.26 -5.70 -12.78
C GLY A 159 1.04 -4.42 -12.45
N LEU A 160 0.34 -3.40 -11.95
CA LEU A 160 0.95 -2.19 -11.41
C LEU A 160 1.26 -2.38 -9.92
N THR A 161 2.18 -1.59 -9.40
CA THR A 161 2.45 -1.46 -7.97
C THR A 161 2.06 -0.08 -7.48
N SER A 162 1.61 0.00 -6.22
CA SER A 162 1.30 1.27 -5.56
C SER A 162 1.87 1.30 -4.14
N HIS A 163 2.33 2.48 -3.72
CA HIS A 163 2.85 2.70 -2.38
C HIS A 163 2.25 3.98 -1.78
N GLN A 164 1.47 3.83 -0.71
CA GLN A 164 0.89 4.97 0.01
C GLN A 164 1.84 5.45 1.09
N MET A 165 2.06 6.77 1.15
CA MET A 165 3.03 7.44 2.02
C MET A 165 2.33 8.48 2.89
N ALA A 166 2.64 8.47 4.20
CA ALA A 166 2.30 9.55 5.12
C ALA A 166 3.48 10.52 5.36
N GLY A 167 4.68 10.18 4.89
CA GLY A 167 5.89 10.99 5.08
C GLY A 167 6.00 12.12 4.06
N PHE A 168 5.23 13.17 4.23
CA PHE A 168 5.29 14.42 3.46
C PHE A 168 4.78 15.59 4.31
N ASP A 169 5.10 16.80 3.90
CA ASP A 169 4.64 18.04 4.51
C ASP A 169 3.24 18.40 3.99
N GLN A 170 2.23 18.24 4.85
CA GLN A 170 0.84 18.51 4.50
C GLN A 170 0.56 20.00 4.30
N ASP A 171 1.21 20.87 5.07
CA ASP A 171 1.03 22.33 4.96
C ASP A 171 1.63 22.83 3.65
N ALA A 172 2.83 22.36 3.31
CA ALA A 172 3.43 22.62 2.00
C ALA A 172 2.56 22.11 0.85
N ALA A 173 1.95 20.92 0.98
CA ALA A 173 1.03 20.39 -0.03
C ALA A 173 -0.23 21.26 -0.16
N ARG A 174 -0.83 21.67 0.96
CA ARG A 174 -1.98 22.58 0.98
C ARG A 174 -1.68 23.89 0.24
N GLN A 175 -0.54 24.52 0.54
CA GLN A 175 -0.12 25.75 -0.12
C GLN A 175 0.17 25.55 -1.61
N ALA A 176 0.91 24.50 -1.97
CA ALA A 176 1.31 24.24 -3.37
C ALA A 176 0.12 24.03 -4.31
N PHE A 177 -1.00 23.52 -3.79
CA PHE A 177 -2.19 23.21 -4.56
C PHE A 177 -3.39 24.11 -4.26
N GLY A 178 -3.29 25.03 -3.30
CA GLY A 178 -4.41 25.88 -2.88
C GLY A 178 -5.58 25.07 -2.33
N ILE A 179 -5.31 23.99 -1.58
CA ILE A 179 -6.36 23.11 -1.04
C ILE A 179 -7.11 23.86 0.06
N PRO A 180 -8.46 24.00 -0.05
CA PRO A 180 -9.26 24.69 0.96
C PRO A 180 -9.21 24.02 2.34
N GLU A 181 -9.51 24.78 3.38
CA GLU A 181 -9.44 24.30 4.78
C GLU A 181 -10.50 23.22 5.11
N ASP A 182 -11.61 23.19 4.38
CA ASP A 182 -12.66 22.18 4.48
C ASP A 182 -12.30 20.86 3.76
N TYR A 183 -11.03 20.70 3.35
CA TYR A 183 -10.48 19.44 2.85
C TYR A 183 -9.37 18.93 3.77
N ALA A 184 -9.51 17.70 4.24
CA ALA A 184 -8.46 16.97 4.92
C ALA A 184 -7.49 16.35 3.91
N ILE A 185 -6.20 16.42 4.22
CA ILE A 185 -5.15 15.81 3.40
C ILE A 185 -4.91 14.38 3.90
N GLY A 186 -4.93 13.40 2.98
CA GLY A 186 -4.73 11.98 3.28
C GLY A 186 -3.29 11.53 3.05
N ALA A 187 -3.06 10.73 2.03
CA ALA A 187 -1.75 10.16 1.71
C ALA A 187 -1.29 10.56 0.31
N VAL A 188 0.02 10.56 0.10
CA VAL A 188 0.61 10.54 -1.24
C VAL A 188 0.75 9.08 -1.69
N ILE A 189 0.37 8.80 -2.94
CA ILE A 189 0.46 7.46 -3.56
C ILE A 189 1.43 7.53 -4.72
N ALA A 190 2.48 6.72 -4.69
CA ALA A 190 3.32 6.43 -5.84
C ALA A 190 2.71 5.25 -6.60
N LEU A 191 2.56 5.35 -7.92
CA LEU A 191 1.95 4.34 -8.78
C LEU A 191 2.80 4.14 -10.04
N GLY A 192 3.01 2.89 -10.43
CA GLY A 192 3.79 2.52 -11.62
C GLY A 192 3.97 1.02 -11.75
N TYR A 193 4.90 0.60 -12.61
CA TYR A 193 5.32 -0.80 -12.69
C TYR A 193 6.49 -1.03 -11.74
N GLN A 194 6.57 -2.24 -11.17
CA GLN A 194 7.67 -2.59 -10.29
C GLN A 194 8.98 -2.66 -11.08
N GLY A 195 10.00 -2.02 -10.53
CA GLY A 195 11.37 -2.05 -11.02
C GLY A 195 12.26 -3.06 -10.27
N GLU A 196 13.48 -3.19 -10.73
CA GLU A 196 14.51 -4.00 -10.09
C GLU A 196 14.91 -3.38 -8.74
N PRO A 197 15.07 -4.15 -7.66
CA PRO A 197 15.50 -3.63 -6.36
C PRO A 197 16.82 -2.85 -6.42
N SER A 198 17.75 -3.26 -7.28
CA SER A 198 19.03 -2.60 -7.49
C SER A 198 18.91 -1.14 -7.97
N ALA A 199 17.79 -0.78 -8.61
CA ALA A 199 17.54 0.59 -9.06
C ALA A 199 17.36 1.58 -7.89
N LEU A 200 17.13 1.10 -6.66
CA LEU A 200 17.03 1.93 -5.47
C LEU A 200 18.37 2.56 -5.07
N GLY A 201 19.50 1.98 -5.46
CA GLY A 201 20.85 2.54 -5.24
C GLY A 201 21.32 2.60 -3.77
N ASP A 202 20.44 2.31 -2.82
CA ASP A 202 20.68 2.31 -1.38
C ASP A 202 20.46 0.92 -0.79
N ASN A 203 21.46 0.37 -0.10
CA ASN A 203 21.41 -0.99 0.43
C ASN A 203 20.28 -1.19 1.47
N GLN A 204 19.96 -0.19 2.29
CA GLN A 204 18.90 -0.30 3.28
C GLN A 204 17.52 -0.30 2.59
N LEU A 205 17.35 0.47 1.51
CA LEU A 205 16.12 0.44 0.71
C LEU A 205 15.99 -0.90 -0.01
N ILE A 206 17.07 -1.44 -0.58
CA ILE A 206 17.10 -2.76 -1.23
C ILE A 206 16.72 -3.85 -0.22
N GLU A 207 17.33 -3.85 0.98
CA GLU A 207 17.00 -4.81 2.02
C GLU A 207 15.51 -4.77 2.42
N ARG A 208 14.95 -3.59 2.60
CA ARG A 208 13.50 -3.42 2.89
C ARG A 208 12.63 -3.90 1.73
N GLU A 209 13.08 -3.69 0.50
CA GLU A 209 12.35 -4.09 -0.71
C GLU A 209 12.24 -5.61 -0.81
N ILE A 210 13.29 -6.35 -0.46
CA ILE A 210 13.36 -7.81 -0.56
C ILE A 210 12.98 -8.56 0.74
N SER A 211 12.83 -7.86 1.87
CA SER A 211 12.42 -8.49 3.14
C SER A 211 11.02 -9.09 3.05
N PRO A 212 10.76 -10.28 3.58
CA PRO A 212 9.45 -10.89 3.61
C PRO A 212 8.39 -10.00 4.28
N ARG A 213 7.14 -10.12 3.83
CA ARG A 213 6.01 -9.46 4.50
C ARG A 213 5.59 -10.22 5.76
N SER A 214 5.12 -9.49 6.74
CA SER A 214 4.49 -10.06 7.93
C SER A 214 3.14 -9.41 8.20
N ARG A 215 2.29 -10.12 8.91
CA ARG A 215 1.00 -9.62 9.43
C ARG A 215 0.79 -10.15 10.84
N LYS A 216 0.12 -9.36 11.64
CA LYS A 216 -0.36 -9.81 12.95
C LYS A 216 -1.36 -10.94 12.78
N PRO A 217 -1.41 -11.92 13.71
CA PRO A 217 -2.45 -12.93 13.73
C PRO A 217 -3.85 -12.30 13.87
N LEU A 218 -4.88 -12.92 13.29
CA LEU A 218 -6.26 -12.41 13.35
C LEU A 218 -6.73 -12.14 14.77
N LYS A 219 -6.38 -13.00 15.73
CA LYS A 219 -6.73 -12.88 17.14
C LYS A 219 -6.27 -11.60 17.84
N GLU A 220 -5.30 -10.87 17.26
CA GLU A 220 -4.83 -9.59 17.81
C GLU A 220 -5.72 -8.41 17.44
N PHE A 221 -6.55 -8.52 16.40
CA PHE A 221 -7.35 -7.41 15.90
C PHE A 221 -8.79 -7.78 15.53
N VAL A 222 -9.15 -9.07 15.53
CA VAL A 222 -10.54 -9.52 15.40
C VAL A 222 -11.01 -9.93 16.78
N LEU A 223 -11.81 -9.08 17.41
CA LEU A 223 -12.15 -9.20 18.81
C LEU A 223 -13.67 -9.26 18.99
N SER A 224 -14.12 -10.07 19.93
CA SER A 224 -15.52 -10.13 20.41
C SER A 224 -15.81 -9.07 21.48
N ALA A 225 -14.77 -8.69 22.26
CA ALA A 225 -14.77 -7.56 23.18
C ALA A 225 -13.37 -6.98 23.22
N TRP A 226 -13.19 -5.75 23.73
CA TRP A 226 -11.86 -5.16 23.82
C TRP A 226 -10.90 -6.07 24.59
N GLY A 227 -9.81 -6.49 23.94
CA GLY A 227 -8.82 -7.43 24.48
C GLY A 227 -9.19 -8.91 24.44
N THR A 228 -10.39 -9.28 23.96
CA THR A 228 -10.84 -10.67 23.85
C THR A 228 -10.97 -11.09 22.39
N PRO A 229 -10.14 -12.04 21.89
CA PRO A 229 -10.26 -12.54 20.53
C PRO A 229 -11.65 -13.08 20.21
N ALA A 230 -12.15 -12.84 19.00
CA ALA A 230 -13.35 -13.49 18.49
C ALA A 230 -13.03 -14.95 18.11
N ASP A 231 -13.98 -15.84 18.40
CA ASP A 231 -13.95 -17.21 17.88
C ASP A 231 -14.46 -17.19 16.44
N LEU A 232 -13.60 -17.56 15.51
CA LEU A 232 -13.92 -17.61 14.08
C LEU A 232 -14.04 -19.06 13.55
N GLY A 233 -14.00 -20.05 14.44
CA GLY A 233 -14.02 -21.47 14.10
C GLY A 233 -12.65 -22.08 13.94
#